data_0ec69214476558df19848470ec526d5a
#
_entry.id   0ec69214476558df19848470ec526d5a
#
_cell.length_a   1.000
_cell.length_b   1.000
_cell.length_c   1.000
_cell.angle_alpha   90.00
_cell.angle_beta   90.00
_cell.angle_gamma   90.00
#
_symmetry.space_group_name_H-M   'P 1'
#
loop_
_entity.id
_entity.type
_entity.pdbx_description
1 polymer ?
#
loop_
_entity_poly.entity_id
_entity_poly.type
_entity_poly.pdbx_seq_one_letter_code
_entity_poly.pdbx_strand_id
1 'polypeptide(L)'
;MKKILLTFISALLIGCNTTAPKPKTNTVDGEPEGPHTSVEWKIWAYSTAAPSFIAANCTVVDNDGTVLSEGTNGWTAMSGNMAGPADPENGYRDRHEAISMVGDAESFNWMKGYMDKTKPEMNGDGWIWMLHGDSGVDNFRPYSEGDKANTPEGAWIESGPHLMLMPKDPSTLDGQTTDFNTGSPYLMFEGTDYAHLMIPTEGYYDYQDPLPSIPNLENSNVEPEAPHTSAEWKIWAYSTAAPSFIAANCTVVDMDADGNQIVLREGTNGWTAMAANPRGPADPENGWKDAHEAMPMVGDAQSFAWVSAYFAGTKPKTTMESDGWAWMLHGDMGEDNTKAGVLNKEDSVEGAWIESGPHLMMMPKDQSTLDGQTTDFI
;
A
#
# COMPACT_ATOMS: atom_id res chain seq x y z
N MET A 1 -20.48 -28.57 2.36
CA MET A 1 -19.95 -27.38 1.73
C MET A 1 -18.41 -27.35 1.63
N LYS A 2 -17.68 -28.48 1.82
CA LYS A 2 -16.19 -28.54 1.85
C LYS A 2 -15.52 -29.05 0.57
N LYS A 3 -16.25 -29.23 -0.56
CA LYS A 3 -15.67 -29.89 -1.76
C LYS A 3 -15.53 -29.01 -3.01
N ILE A 4 -15.92 -27.73 -2.96
CA ILE A 4 -15.93 -26.86 -4.16
C ILE A 4 -14.60 -26.13 -4.37
N LEU A 5 -13.85 -25.83 -3.34
CA LEU A 5 -12.61 -25.03 -3.45
C LEU A 5 -11.38 -25.79 -3.99
N LEU A 6 -11.33 -27.12 -3.88
CA LEU A 6 -10.18 -27.91 -4.32
C LEU A 6 -9.98 -27.98 -5.84
N THR A 7 -10.95 -27.55 -6.63
CA THR A 7 -10.90 -27.62 -8.11
C THR A 7 -10.28 -26.36 -8.74
N PHE A 8 -10.10 -25.32 -7.97
CA PHE A 8 -9.75 -23.98 -8.43
C PHE A 8 -8.31 -23.79 -8.91
N ILE A 9 -7.36 -24.42 -8.28
CA ILE A 9 -5.93 -24.14 -8.52
C ILE A 9 -5.36 -24.98 -9.67
N SER A 10 -6.02 -26.09 -10.07
CA SER A 10 -5.54 -26.94 -11.17
C SER A 10 -5.96 -26.48 -12.56
N ALA A 11 -6.87 -25.52 -12.70
CA ALA A 11 -7.38 -25.05 -13.99
C ALA A 11 -6.55 -23.91 -14.63
N LEU A 12 -5.67 -23.26 -13.85
CA LEU A 12 -4.85 -22.14 -14.35
C LEU A 12 -3.62 -22.55 -15.18
N LEU A 13 -3.35 -23.85 -15.36
CA LEU A 13 -2.14 -24.33 -16.05
C LEU A 13 -2.35 -24.99 -17.42
N ILE A 14 -3.57 -24.94 -18.01
CA ILE A 14 -3.78 -25.52 -19.34
C ILE A 14 -4.07 -24.41 -20.35
N GLY A 15 -3.01 -23.82 -20.90
CA GLY A 15 -3.07 -22.93 -22.04
C GLY A 15 -3.37 -23.69 -23.32
N CYS A 16 -4.50 -23.46 -23.97
CA CYS A 16 -4.77 -23.82 -25.34
C CYS A 16 -4.75 -22.60 -26.25
N ASN A 17 -3.90 -22.65 -27.27
CA ASN A 17 -3.81 -21.69 -28.36
C ASN A 17 -5.15 -21.49 -29.07
N THR A 18 -5.83 -20.40 -28.78
CA THR A 18 -6.79 -19.77 -29.68
C THR A 18 -6.45 -18.28 -29.73
N THR A 19 -6.50 -17.66 -30.90
CA THR A 19 -6.29 -16.22 -31.08
C THR A 19 -7.14 -15.47 -30.04
N ALA A 20 -6.48 -15.01 -28.97
CA ALA A 20 -7.15 -14.33 -27.88
C ALA A 20 -7.80 -13.03 -28.40
N PRO A 21 -9.06 -12.75 -28.04
CA PRO A 21 -9.61 -11.41 -28.23
C PRO A 21 -8.71 -10.39 -27.55
N LYS A 22 -8.55 -9.20 -28.14
CA LYS A 22 -7.82 -8.09 -27.49
C LYS A 22 -8.38 -7.94 -26.08
N PRO A 23 -7.50 -7.90 -25.05
CA PRO A 23 -7.95 -7.67 -23.68
C PRO A 23 -8.82 -6.41 -23.64
N LYS A 24 -10.00 -6.51 -23.04
CA LYS A 24 -10.79 -5.34 -22.75
C LYS A 24 -10.20 -4.75 -21.47
N THR A 25 -9.75 -3.49 -21.51
CA THR A 25 -9.39 -2.75 -20.31
C THR A 25 -10.62 -2.67 -19.41
N ASN A 26 -10.49 -3.06 -18.15
CA ASN A 26 -11.56 -2.91 -17.18
C ASN A 26 -11.88 -1.41 -17.04
N THR A 27 -13.16 -1.04 -17.08
CA THR A 27 -13.56 0.35 -16.86
C THR A 27 -13.44 0.65 -15.37
N VAL A 28 -12.54 1.57 -15.01
CA VAL A 28 -12.26 1.96 -13.62
C VAL A 28 -13.12 3.16 -13.21
N ASP A 29 -13.85 3.76 -14.15
CA ASP A 29 -14.65 4.99 -13.98
C ASP A 29 -16.09 4.67 -13.62
N GLY A 30 -16.49 5.08 -12.41
CA GLY A 30 -17.87 5.10 -11.95
C GLY A 30 -18.50 3.71 -11.74
N GLU A 31 -19.42 3.64 -10.78
CA GLU A 31 -20.19 2.43 -10.54
C GLU A 31 -21.16 2.17 -11.71
N PRO A 32 -21.18 0.94 -12.29
CA PRO A 32 -22.11 0.59 -13.35
C PRO A 32 -23.57 0.66 -12.88
N GLU A 33 -24.44 1.21 -13.74
CA GLU A 33 -25.88 1.12 -13.51
C GLU A 33 -26.36 -0.32 -13.72
N GLY A 34 -26.99 -0.91 -12.73
CA GLY A 34 -27.52 -2.27 -12.83
C GLY A 34 -27.53 -3.02 -11.50
N PRO A 35 -28.01 -4.25 -11.50
CA PRO A 35 -28.01 -5.05 -10.28
C PRO A 35 -26.57 -5.45 -9.91
N HIS A 36 -26.28 -5.50 -8.61
CA HIS A 36 -24.96 -5.89 -8.10
C HIS A 36 -24.65 -7.39 -8.29
N THR A 37 -25.58 -8.14 -8.86
CA THR A 37 -25.37 -9.50 -9.37
C THR A 37 -24.81 -9.53 -10.79
N SER A 38 -24.79 -8.39 -11.50
CA SER A 38 -24.31 -8.34 -12.90
C SER A 38 -22.81 -8.55 -13.01
N VAL A 39 -22.39 -9.08 -14.16
CA VAL A 39 -20.97 -9.27 -14.49
C VAL A 39 -20.24 -7.94 -14.53
N GLU A 40 -20.85 -6.90 -15.08
CA GLU A 40 -20.29 -5.56 -15.17
C GLU A 40 -20.00 -4.96 -13.78
N TRP A 41 -20.98 -5.08 -12.86
CA TRP A 41 -20.78 -4.60 -11.51
C TRP A 41 -19.68 -5.37 -10.77
N LYS A 42 -19.65 -6.70 -10.89
CA LYS A 42 -18.61 -7.52 -10.27
C LYS A 42 -17.22 -7.20 -10.80
N ILE A 43 -17.07 -7.02 -12.13
CA ILE A 43 -15.79 -6.61 -12.72
C ILE A 43 -15.33 -5.29 -12.10
N TRP A 44 -16.21 -4.29 -12.05
CA TRP A 44 -15.90 -2.99 -11.47
C TRP A 44 -15.61 -3.09 -9.97
N ALA A 45 -16.49 -3.71 -9.20
CA ALA A 45 -16.36 -3.78 -7.76
C ALA A 45 -15.10 -4.50 -7.29
N TYR A 46 -14.72 -5.59 -8.00
CA TYR A 46 -13.56 -6.39 -7.59
C TYR A 46 -12.25 -5.73 -8.08
N SER A 47 -12.19 -5.27 -9.34
CA SER A 47 -10.95 -4.68 -9.87
C SER A 47 -10.58 -3.37 -9.19
N THR A 48 -11.56 -2.53 -8.81
CA THR A 48 -11.30 -1.24 -8.15
C THR A 48 -10.79 -1.36 -6.70
N ALA A 49 -10.62 -2.59 -6.21
CA ALA A 49 -9.89 -2.82 -4.96
C ALA A 49 -8.36 -2.60 -5.08
N ALA A 50 -7.84 -2.30 -6.26
CA ALA A 50 -6.45 -1.92 -6.50
C ALA A 50 -6.35 -0.57 -7.22
N PRO A 51 -5.15 0.07 -7.22
CA PRO A 51 -4.88 1.25 -8.02
C PRO A 51 -5.23 1.05 -9.51
N SER A 52 -5.65 2.11 -10.18
CA SER A 52 -6.19 2.05 -11.54
C SER A 52 -5.27 1.39 -12.57
N PHE A 53 -3.95 1.58 -12.44
CA PHE A 53 -2.96 0.97 -13.34
C PHE A 53 -2.87 -0.57 -13.19
N ILE A 54 -3.22 -1.13 -12.02
CA ILE A 54 -3.38 -2.57 -11.78
C ILE A 54 -4.77 -3.02 -12.20
N ALA A 55 -5.81 -2.33 -11.70
CA ALA A 55 -7.21 -2.65 -11.92
C ALA A 55 -7.58 -2.76 -13.40
N ALA A 56 -7.03 -1.87 -14.24
CA ALA A 56 -7.35 -1.80 -15.66
C ALA A 56 -7.03 -3.09 -16.45
N ASN A 57 -6.04 -3.86 -16.00
CA ASN A 57 -5.52 -5.01 -16.73
C ASN A 57 -5.46 -6.30 -15.89
N CYS A 58 -6.08 -6.34 -14.70
CA CYS A 58 -6.15 -7.56 -13.89
C CYS A 58 -7.19 -8.54 -14.43
N THR A 59 -6.96 -9.82 -14.20
CA THR A 59 -7.98 -10.86 -14.39
C THR A 59 -9.04 -10.69 -13.31
N VAL A 60 -10.33 -10.82 -13.65
CA VAL A 60 -11.42 -10.77 -12.67
C VAL A 60 -12.13 -12.11 -12.64
N VAL A 61 -12.26 -12.69 -11.44
CA VAL A 61 -12.92 -13.99 -11.24
C VAL A 61 -14.09 -13.87 -10.27
N ASP A 62 -15.12 -14.67 -10.48
CA ASP A 62 -16.24 -14.80 -9.55
C ASP A 62 -15.93 -15.82 -8.45
N ASN A 63 -16.73 -15.87 -7.39
CA ASN A 63 -16.57 -16.76 -6.23
C ASN A 63 -16.63 -18.25 -6.58
N ASP A 64 -17.21 -18.61 -7.73
CA ASP A 64 -17.25 -19.98 -8.23
C ASP A 64 -16.06 -20.32 -9.16
N GLY A 65 -15.17 -19.33 -9.45
CA GLY A 65 -14.02 -19.42 -10.31
C GLY A 65 -14.25 -19.14 -11.77
N THR A 66 -15.43 -18.71 -12.09
CA THR A 66 -15.70 -18.23 -13.45
C THR A 66 -14.88 -16.99 -13.73
N VAL A 67 -14.13 -16.99 -14.83
CA VAL A 67 -13.41 -15.80 -15.30
C VAL A 67 -14.42 -14.84 -15.91
N LEU A 68 -14.56 -13.67 -15.28
CA LEU A 68 -15.45 -12.60 -15.75
C LEU A 68 -14.76 -11.68 -16.76
N SER A 69 -13.46 -11.45 -16.57
CA SER A 69 -12.61 -10.67 -17.47
C SER A 69 -11.19 -11.22 -17.45
N GLU A 70 -10.60 -11.47 -18.62
CA GLU A 70 -9.19 -11.85 -18.73
C GLU A 70 -8.28 -10.62 -18.64
N GLY A 71 -7.24 -10.72 -17.83
CA GLY A 71 -6.20 -9.70 -17.66
C GLY A 71 -4.86 -10.08 -18.24
N THR A 72 -3.90 -9.16 -18.19
CA THR A 72 -2.56 -9.35 -18.78
C THR A 72 -1.41 -9.01 -17.83
N ASN A 73 -1.69 -8.47 -16.64
CA ASN A 73 -0.67 -7.98 -15.72
C ASN A 73 -0.31 -8.94 -14.58
N GLY A 74 -0.84 -10.17 -14.61
CA GLY A 74 -0.55 -11.18 -13.58
C GLY A 74 -1.33 -11.01 -12.25
N TRP A 75 -2.12 -9.95 -12.11
CA TRP A 75 -2.98 -9.72 -10.96
C TRP A 75 -4.37 -10.30 -11.17
N THR A 76 -4.99 -10.77 -10.11
CA THR A 76 -6.36 -11.31 -10.13
C THR A 76 -7.23 -10.63 -9.08
N ALA A 77 -8.38 -10.14 -9.52
CA ALA A 77 -9.39 -9.51 -8.68
C ALA A 77 -10.54 -10.49 -8.36
N MET A 78 -11.01 -10.49 -7.12
CA MET A 78 -12.13 -11.30 -6.68
C MET A 78 -12.80 -10.73 -5.42
N SER A 79 -13.96 -11.30 -5.06
CA SER A 79 -14.53 -11.07 -3.72
C SER A 79 -13.80 -11.92 -2.67
N GLY A 80 -13.43 -11.30 -1.56
CA GLY A 80 -12.91 -11.97 -0.36
C GLY A 80 -14.02 -12.39 0.60
N ASN A 81 -15.27 -11.97 0.39
CA ASN A 81 -16.39 -12.34 1.23
C ASN A 81 -16.82 -13.78 0.98
N MET A 82 -16.27 -14.70 1.77
CA MET A 82 -16.56 -16.14 1.66
C MET A 82 -17.99 -16.52 2.09
N ALA A 83 -18.68 -15.64 2.83
CA ALA A 83 -20.08 -15.85 3.20
C ALA A 83 -21.04 -15.52 2.05
N GLY A 84 -20.55 -14.77 1.05
CA GLY A 84 -21.36 -14.22 -0.03
C GLY A 84 -22.16 -12.98 0.40
N PRO A 85 -22.99 -12.42 -0.50
CA PRO A 85 -23.81 -11.26 -0.17
C PRO A 85 -24.88 -11.59 0.88
N ALA A 86 -25.18 -10.64 1.74
CA ALA A 86 -26.26 -10.75 2.73
C ALA A 86 -27.64 -10.89 2.04
N ASP A 87 -27.80 -10.32 0.87
CA ASP A 87 -28.97 -10.47 -0.02
C ASP A 87 -28.58 -11.15 -1.33
N PRO A 88 -28.68 -12.49 -1.42
CA PRO A 88 -28.29 -13.23 -2.63
C PRO A 88 -29.11 -12.91 -3.89
N GLU A 89 -30.31 -12.33 -3.74
CA GLU A 89 -31.16 -11.98 -4.88
C GLU A 89 -30.71 -10.67 -5.54
N ASN A 90 -30.23 -9.71 -4.74
CA ASN A 90 -29.78 -8.39 -5.20
C ASN A 90 -28.25 -8.25 -5.30
N GLY A 91 -27.49 -9.21 -4.75
CA GLY A 91 -26.04 -9.19 -4.71
C GLY A 91 -25.48 -8.45 -3.50
N TYR A 92 -24.21 -8.07 -3.56
CA TYR A 92 -23.57 -7.29 -2.52
C TYR A 92 -24.19 -5.88 -2.44
N ARG A 93 -24.37 -5.35 -1.23
CA ARG A 93 -24.83 -3.97 -1.03
C ARG A 93 -23.88 -2.94 -1.68
N ASP A 94 -22.57 -3.17 -1.53
CA ASP A 94 -21.51 -2.32 -2.01
C ASP A 94 -20.18 -3.09 -2.13
N ARG A 95 -19.13 -2.41 -2.59
CA ARG A 95 -17.77 -2.98 -2.74
C ARG A 95 -17.14 -3.40 -1.42
N HIS A 96 -17.49 -2.70 -0.33
CA HIS A 96 -16.99 -3.02 1.00
C HIS A 96 -17.59 -4.36 1.50
N GLU A 97 -18.90 -4.58 1.35
CA GLU A 97 -19.52 -5.87 1.68
C GLU A 97 -18.93 -7.02 0.85
N ALA A 98 -18.53 -6.76 -0.40
CA ALA A 98 -17.87 -7.75 -1.23
C ALA A 98 -16.46 -8.10 -0.72
N ILE A 99 -15.86 -7.28 0.17
CA ILE A 99 -14.48 -7.44 0.64
C ILE A 99 -13.55 -7.65 -0.56
N SER A 100 -13.71 -6.79 -1.59
CA SER A 100 -13.01 -6.97 -2.86
C SER A 100 -11.51 -6.89 -2.67
N MET A 101 -10.77 -7.80 -3.34
CA MET A 101 -9.31 -7.88 -3.27
C MET A 101 -8.71 -8.07 -4.65
N VAL A 102 -7.48 -7.57 -4.84
CA VAL A 102 -6.67 -7.81 -6.03
C VAL A 102 -5.30 -8.30 -5.60
N GLY A 103 -5.00 -9.57 -5.89
CA GLY A 103 -3.78 -10.23 -5.46
C GLY A 103 -2.94 -10.76 -6.63
N ASP A 104 -1.66 -11.00 -6.35
CA ASP A 104 -0.75 -11.75 -7.23
C ASP A 104 -0.84 -13.26 -6.97
N ALA A 105 -0.09 -14.05 -7.74
CA ALA A 105 -0.12 -15.52 -7.64
C ALA A 105 0.34 -16.04 -6.27
N GLU A 106 1.34 -15.40 -5.66
CA GLU A 106 1.88 -15.86 -4.37
C GLU A 106 0.93 -15.53 -3.21
N SER A 107 0.22 -14.41 -3.27
CA SER A 107 -0.81 -14.09 -2.29
C SER A 107 -1.95 -15.12 -2.29
N PHE A 108 -2.31 -15.67 -3.45
CA PHE A 108 -3.29 -16.75 -3.52
C PHE A 108 -2.74 -18.08 -2.97
N ASN A 109 -1.44 -18.34 -3.08
CA ASN A 109 -0.80 -19.47 -2.41
C ASN A 109 -0.88 -19.31 -0.88
N TRP A 110 -0.64 -18.09 -0.36
CA TRP A 110 -0.83 -17.77 1.06
C TRP A 110 -2.27 -17.99 1.50
N MET A 111 -3.23 -17.42 0.77
CA MET A 111 -4.66 -17.58 1.05
C MET A 111 -5.09 -19.04 1.05
N LYS A 112 -4.56 -19.84 0.13
CA LYS A 112 -4.83 -21.27 0.11
C LYS A 112 -4.38 -21.95 1.40
N GLY A 113 -3.16 -21.66 1.87
CA GLY A 113 -2.68 -22.17 3.16
C GLY A 113 -3.58 -21.74 4.32
N TYR A 114 -3.98 -20.47 4.35
CA TYR A 114 -4.90 -19.94 5.34
C TYR A 114 -6.25 -20.69 5.35
N MET A 115 -6.87 -20.86 4.20
CA MET A 115 -8.16 -21.56 4.07
C MET A 115 -8.08 -23.05 4.43
N ASP A 116 -7.01 -23.72 4.05
CA ASP A 116 -6.74 -25.14 4.36
C ASP A 116 -6.26 -25.36 5.80
N LYS A 117 -5.98 -24.28 6.54
CA LYS A 117 -5.37 -24.29 7.88
C LYS A 117 -4.02 -25.02 7.91
N THR A 118 -3.22 -24.81 6.88
CA THR A 118 -1.87 -25.34 6.74
C THR A 118 -0.90 -24.18 6.54
N LYS A 119 0.38 -24.42 6.85
CA LYS A 119 1.41 -23.43 6.53
C LYS A 119 1.36 -23.10 5.03
N PRO A 120 1.34 -21.81 4.64
CA PRO A 120 1.40 -21.42 3.22
C PRO A 120 2.68 -21.95 2.53
N GLU A 121 2.53 -22.46 1.31
CA GLU A 121 3.63 -22.88 0.45
C GLU A 121 3.84 -21.81 -0.64
N MET A 122 4.84 -20.94 -0.44
CA MET A 122 5.12 -19.79 -1.29
C MET A 122 6.50 -19.87 -1.92
N ASN A 123 6.65 -19.38 -3.16
CA ASN A 123 7.94 -19.26 -3.83
C ASN A 123 8.59 -17.88 -3.65
N GLY A 124 7.80 -16.87 -3.40
CA GLY A 124 8.17 -15.49 -3.12
C GLY A 124 7.16 -14.85 -2.18
N ASP A 125 7.32 -13.58 -1.88
CA ASP A 125 6.34 -12.80 -1.15
C ASP A 125 5.11 -12.56 -2.01
N GLY A 126 3.93 -12.46 -1.39
CA GLY A 126 2.66 -12.17 -2.05
C GLY A 126 2.13 -10.80 -1.66
N TRP A 127 1.36 -10.19 -2.56
CA TRP A 127 0.78 -8.86 -2.37
C TRP A 127 -0.72 -8.86 -2.67
N ILE A 128 -1.50 -8.21 -1.81
CA ILE A 128 -2.95 -7.99 -2.01
C ILE A 128 -3.31 -6.55 -1.76
N TRP A 129 -4.02 -5.94 -2.69
CA TRP A 129 -4.71 -4.67 -2.53
C TRP A 129 -6.14 -4.88 -2.06
N MET A 130 -6.58 -4.12 -1.05
CA MET A 130 -7.95 -4.08 -0.54
C MET A 130 -8.40 -2.63 -0.31
N LEU A 131 -8.53 -1.85 -1.39
CA LEU A 131 -8.90 -0.42 -1.30
C LEU A 131 -10.36 -0.18 -0.89
N HIS A 132 -11.14 -1.24 -0.70
CA HIS A 132 -12.50 -1.16 -0.18
C HIS A 132 -12.62 -1.67 1.25
N GLY A 133 -11.47 -2.00 1.87
CA GLY A 133 -11.41 -2.48 3.24
C GLY A 133 -11.98 -3.87 3.47
N ASP A 134 -12.06 -4.26 4.73
CA ASP A 134 -12.62 -5.54 5.18
C ASP A 134 -13.71 -5.35 6.24
N SER A 135 -14.36 -6.45 6.64
CA SER A 135 -15.46 -6.45 7.63
C SER A 135 -14.98 -6.69 9.07
N GLY A 136 -13.68 -6.68 9.29
CA GLY A 136 -13.07 -6.77 10.61
C GLY A 136 -12.64 -8.16 11.03
N VAL A 137 -11.56 -8.15 11.83
CA VAL A 137 -10.87 -9.33 12.34
C VAL A 137 -10.14 -8.99 13.64
N ASP A 138 -9.84 -10.00 14.46
CA ASP A 138 -8.93 -9.88 15.60
C ASP A 138 -7.48 -9.84 15.08
N ASN A 139 -6.76 -8.75 15.34
CA ASN A 139 -5.39 -8.53 14.85
C ASN A 139 -4.40 -9.64 15.27
N PHE A 140 -4.69 -10.37 16.33
CA PHE A 140 -3.76 -11.37 16.89
C PHE A 140 -4.20 -12.81 16.64
N ARG A 141 -5.44 -13.03 16.21
CA ARG A 141 -6.03 -14.37 16.11
C ARG A 141 -6.54 -14.68 14.71
N PRO A 142 -5.86 -15.54 13.94
CA PRO A 142 -6.37 -16.04 12.65
C PRO A 142 -7.76 -16.69 12.78
N TYR A 143 -8.54 -16.62 11.72
CA TYR A 143 -9.89 -17.23 11.62
C TYR A 143 -10.94 -16.63 12.57
N SER A 144 -10.80 -15.35 12.86
CA SER A 144 -11.68 -14.59 13.75
C SER A 144 -12.59 -13.59 13.02
N GLU A 145 -12.68 -13.69 11.71
CA GLU A 145 -13.51 -12.82 10.88
C GLU A 145 -14.96 -12.87 11.36
N GLY A 146 -15.56 -11.70 11.59
CA GLY A 146 -16.92 -11.57 12.09
C GLY A 146 -17.12 -11.93 13.58
N ASP A 147 -16.07 -12.28 14.32
CA ASP A 147 -16.14 -12.70 15.74
C ASP A 147 -15.82 -11.55 16.72
N LYS A 148 -16.26 -10.33 16.41
CA LYS A 148 -16.02 -9.11 17.23
C LYS A 148 -16.44 -9.33 18.70
N ALA A 149 -17.55 -10.05 18.93
CA ALA A 149 -18.08 -10.27 20.27
C ALA A 149 -17.16 -11.11 21.19
N ASN A 150 -16.28 -11.94 20.62
CA ASN A 150 -15.33 -12.77 21.36
C ASN A 150 -13.89 -12.28 21.23
N THR A 151 -13.68 -11.12 20.61
CA THR A 151 -12.35 -10.50 20.47
C THR A 151 -12.03 -9.69 21.73
N PRO A 152 -10.82 -9.78 22.27
CA PRO A 152 -10.39 -8.93 23.38
C PRO A 152 -10.51 -7.45 23.04
N GLU A 153 -10.78 -6.62 24.07
CA GLU A 153 -10.81 -5.17 23.91
C GLU A 153 -9.49 -4.65 23.32
N GLY A 154 -9.58 -3.82 22.28
CA GLY A 154 -8.43 -3.25 21.59
C GLY A 154 -7.74 -4.17 20.57
N ALA A 155 -8.23 -5.41 20.37
CA ALA A 155 -7.68 -6.33 19.38
C ALA A 155 -8.46 -6.36 18.05
N TRP A 156 -9.71 -5.88 18.03
CA TRP A 156 -10.53 -5.85 16.81
C TRP A 156 -10.17 -4.68 15.91
N ILE A 157 -10.01 -4.94 14.63
CA ILE A 157 -9.82 -3.92 13.60
C ILE A 157 -10.75 -4.18 12.41
N GLU A 158 -11.47 -3.17 11.97
CA GLU A 158 -12.15 -3.10 10.68
C GLU A 158 -11.28 -2.26 9.76
N SER A 159 -10.48 -2.94 8.93
CA SER A 159 -9.47 -2.26 8.12
C SER A 159 -10.13 -1.55 6.94
N GLY A 160 -9.83 -0.27 6.79
CA GLY A 160 -10.17 0.51 5.59
C GLY A 160 -9.22 0.19 4.42
N PRO A 161 -9.04 1.13 3.47
CA PRO A 161 -8.16 0.94 2.33
C PRO A 161 -6.73 0.59 2.73
N HIS A 162 -6.21 -0.54 2.23
CA HIS A 162 -4.86 -1.00 2.57
C HIS A 162 -4.23 -1.87 1.47
N LEU A 163 -2.93 -2.05 1.58
CA LEU A 163 -2.13 -3.07 0.90
C LEU A 163 -1.63 -4.07 1.94
N MET A 164 -1.58 -5.35 1.59
CA MET A 164 -1.00 -6.40 2.44
C MET A 164 0.22 -7.01 1.78
N LEU A 165 1.27 -7.27 2.58
CA LEU A 165 2.41 -8.10 2.22
C LEU A 165 2.31 -9.42 2.98
N MET A 166 2.16 -10.53 2.26
CA MET A 166 2.25 -11.89 2.76
C MET A 166 3.66 -12.40 2.54
N PRO A 167 4.53 -12.45 3.56
CA PRO A 167 5.90 -12.86 3.38
C PRO A 167 5.99 -14.38 3.15
N LYS A 168 6.90 -14.81 2.30
CA LYS A 168 7.29 -16.22 2.17
C LYS A 168 7.85 -16.76 3.49
N ASP A 169 8.62 -15.94 4.17
CA ASP A 169 9.17 -16.22 5.50
C ASP A 169 8.65 -15.18 6.51
N PRO A 170 7.69 -15.54 7.38
CA PRO A 170 7.15 -14.61 8.37
C PRO A 170 8.19 -13.95 9.28
N SER A 171 9.36 -14.57 9.49
CA SER A 171 10.42 -13.98 10.32
C SER A 171 11.05 -12.72 9.74
N THR A 172 10.85 -12.44 8.44
CA THR A 172 11.28 -11.18 7.82
C THR A 172 10.53 -9.97 8.36
N LEU A 173 9.39 -10.18 9.02
CA LEU A 173 8.58 -9.14 9.65
C LEU A 173 8.89 -8.96 11.15
N ASP A 174 9.86 -9.69 11.70
CA ASP A 174 10.23 -9.59 13.11
C ASP A 174 10.67 -8.15 13.46
N GLY A 175 10.04 -7.59 14.51
CA GLY A 175 10.30 -6.23 14.96
C GLY A 175 9.39 -5.16 14.37
N GLN A 176 8.50 -5.50 13.44
CA GLN A 176 7.42 -4.60 13.04
C GLN A 176 6.41 -4.43 14.18
N THR A 177 5.79 -3.24 14.26
CA THR A 177 4.77 -2.99 15.28
C THR A 177 3.51 -3.81 15.04
N THR A 178 2.81 -4.19 16.11
CA THR A 178 1.45 -4.75 16.05
C THR A 178 0.38 -3.68 16.35
N ASP A 179 0.79 -2.45 16.65
CA ASP A 179 -0.12 -1.35 16.96
C ASP A 179 -0.67 -0.73 15.67
N PHE A 180 -1.91 -1.05 15.35
CA PHE A 180 -2.62 -0.55 14.17
C PHE A 180 -3.19 0.87 14.31
N ASN A 181 -2.97 1.54 15.47
CA ASN A 181 -3.48 2.89 15.69
C ASN A 181 -2.44 3.98 15.37
N THR A 182 -1.23 3.61 15.01
CA THR A 182 -0.13 4.56 14.72
C THR A 182 -0.15 5.10 13.30
N GLY A 183 -0.89 4.47 12.38
CA GLY A 183 -0.83 4.74 10.94
C GLY A 183 0.39 4.18 10.24
N SER A 184 1.35 3.61 10.96
CA SER A 184 2.48 2.87 10.40
C SER A 184 2.01 1.54 9.82
N PRO A 185 2.73 0.96 8.85
CA PRO A 185 2.58 -0.46 8.55
C PRO A 185 2.72 -1.29 9.82
N TYR A 186 1.86 -2.28 9.99
CA TYR A 186 1.80 -3.06 11.22
C TYR A 186 1.59 -4.55 10.94
N LEU A 187 2.02 -5.38 11.89
CA LEU A 187 1.97 -6.83 11.80
C LEU A 187 0.62 -7.36 12.30
N MET A 188 -0.06 -8.13 11.46
CA MET A 188 -1.23 -8.91 11.80
C MET A 188 -0.86 -10.38 11.97
N PHE A 189 -1.50 -11.08 12.93
CA PHE A 189 -1.28 -12.49 13.26
C PHE A 189 0.15 -12.83 13.67
N GLU A 190 0.80 -11.92 14.42
CA GLU A 190 2.16 -12.10 14.92
C GLU A 190 2.39 -13.49 15.52
N GLY A 191 3.54 -14.09 15.21
CA GLY A 191 3.95 -15.39 15.75
C GLY A 191 3.21 -16.60 15.17
N THR A 192 2.44 -16.43 14.11
CA THR A 192 1.76 -17.51 13.38
C THR A 192 2.35 -17.71 11.99
N ASP A 193 2.06 -18.85 11.36
CA ASP A 193 2.41 -19.09 9.94
C ASP A 193 1.66 -18.14 8.97
N TYR A 194 0.72 -17.35 9.49
CA TYR A 194 -0.10 -16.40 8.73
C TYR A 194 0.22 -14.95 9.02
N ALA A 195 1.32 -14.69 9.72
CA ALA A 195 1.77 -13.33 9.97
C ALA A 195 1.98 -12.59 8.64
N HIS A 196 1.42 -11.40 8.53
CA HIS A 196 1.51 -10.56 7.34
C HIS A 196 1.51 -9.09 7.74
N LEU A 197 2.02 -8.25 6.84
CA LEU A 197 2.11 -6.82 7.07
C LEU A 197 0.91 -6.11 6.46
N MET A 198 0.25 -5.29 7.27
CA MET A 198 -0.82 -4.38 6.86
C MET A 198 -0.24 -3.01 6.59
N ILE A 199 -0.53 -2.42 5.44
CA ILE A 199 -0.04 -1.11 5.02
C ILE A 199 -1.24 -0.20 4.81
N PRO A 200 -1.61 0.63 5.83
CA PRO A 200 -2.73 1.55 5.74
C PRO A 200 -2.54 2.57 4.62
N THR A 201 -3.57 2.81 3.81
CA THR A 201 -3.62 3.89 2.82
C THR A 201 -4.65 4.96 3.22
N GLU A 202 -4.85 5.98 2.38
CA GLU A 202 -5.83 7.04 2.68
C GLU A 202 -7.22 6.46 2.97
N GLY A 203 -7.89 6.98 4.00
CA GLY A 203 -9.21 6.49 4.45
C GLY A 203 -9.19 5.22 5.30
N TYR A 204 -8.01 4.76 5.74
CA TYR A 204 -7.86 3.49 6.47
C TYR A 204 -8.76 3.38 7.70
N TYR A 205 -8.98 4.47 8.42
CA TYR A 205 -9.77 4.46 9.66
C TYR A 205 -11.27 4.74 9.46
N ASP A 206 -11.73 4.96 8.23
CA ASP A 206 -13.12 5.39 7.96
C ASP A 206 -14.17 4.34 8.32
N TYR A 207 -13.79 3.07 8.44
CA TYR A 207 -14.69 1.96 8.79
C TYR A 207 -14.67 1.58 10.26
N GLN A 208 -13.79 2.19 11.07
CA GLN A 208 -13.70 1.84 12.50
C GLN A 208 -14.85 2.46 13.30
N ASP A 209 -15.41 1.71 14.22
CA ASP A 209 -16.42 2.15 15.18
C ASP A 209 -16.02 1.80 16.63
N PRO A 210 -15.71 2.78 17.49
CA PRO A 210 -15.72 4.22 17.21
C PRO A 210 -14.55 4.64 16.29
N LEU A 211 -14.78 5.72 15.50
CA LEU A 211 -13.70 6.32 14.73
C LEU A 211 -12.56 6.75 15.67
N PRO A 212 -11.30 6.41 15.36
CA PRO A 212 -10.18 6.88 16.15
C PRO A 212 -10.11 8.41 16.11
N SER A 213 -9.86 9.04 17.27
CA SER A 213 -9.66 10.47 17.33
C SER A 213 -8.26 10.81 16.81
N ILE A 214 -8.19 11.27 15.56
CA ILE A 214 -6.97 11.76 14.96
C ILE A 214 -7.00 13.30 15.06
N PRO A 215 -6.21 13.89 15.95
CA PRO A 215 -6.16 15.35 16.05
C PRO A 215 -5.75 15.99 14.72
N ASN A 216 -6.28 17.19 14.43
CA ASN A 216 -5.91 18.01 13.26
C ASN A 216 -6.21 17.42 11.86
N LEU A 217 -6.92 16.31 11.75
CA LEU A 217 -7.20 15.65 10.45
C LEU A 217 -7.89 16.59 9.44
N GLU A 218 -8.72 17.52 9.89
CA GLU A 218 -9.50 18.42 9.02
C GLU A 218 -8.67 19.51 8.33
N ASN A 219 -7.40 19.72 8.70
CA ASN A 219 -6.64 20.91 8.32
C ASN A 219 -5.57 20.69 7.22
N SER A 220 -5.47 19.52 6.63
CA SER A 220 -4.26 19.16 5.88
C SER A 220 -4.35 19.17 4.35
N ASN A 221 -5.52 19.27 3.74
CA ASN A 221 -5.66 18.89 2.32
C ASN A 221 -5.77 20.06 1.32
N VAL A 222 -5.75 21.31 1.75
CA VAL A 222 -5.88 22.46 0.85
C VAL A 222 -4.56 23.21 0.78
N GLU A 223 -4.02 23.35 -0.43
CA GLU A 223 -2.81 24.15 -0.65
C GLU A 223 -3.05 25.61 -0.20
N PRO A 224 -2.18 26.15 0.70
CA PRO A 224 -2.32 27.53 1.15
C PRO A 224 -2.03 28.55 0.02
N GLU A 225 -2.76 29.66 -0.01
CA GLU A 225 -2.45 30.82 -0.82
C GLU A 225 -1.26 31.61 -0.23
N ALA A 226 -0.12 30.96 -0.10
CA ALA A 226 1.09 31.54 0.50
C ALA A 226 2.28 31.36 -0.44
N PRO A 227 3.32 32.21 -0.36
CA PRO A 227 4.52 32.00 -1.17
C PRO A 227 5.15 30.66 -0.87
N HIS A 228 5.65 29.96 -1.88
CA HIS A 228 6.26 28.63 -1.71
C HIS A 228 7.57 28.63 -0.89
N THR A 229 8.06 29.83 -0.54
CA THR A 229 9.13 30.01 0.45
C THR A 229 8.63 30.06 1.89
N SER A 230 7.32 30.21 2.12
CA SER A 230 6.75 30.37 3.46
C SER A 230 6.75 29.05 4.23
N ALA A 231 6.81 29.16 5.57
CA ALA A 231 6.65 28.00 6.45
C ALA A 231 5.28 27.32 6.30
N GLU A 232 4.22 28.10 6.08
CA GLU A 232 2.86 27.60 5.90
C GLU A 232 2.74 26.69 4.68
N TRP A 233 3.25 27.14 3.52
CA TRP A 233 3.23 26.33 2.31
C TRP A 233 4.13 25.08 2.46
N LYS A 234 5.32 25.21 3.04
CA LYS A 234 6.24 24.08 3.26
C LYS A 234 5.64 23.04 4.19
N ILE A 235 4.94 23.46 5.25
CA ILE A 235 4.24 22.54 6.16
C ILE A 235 3.21 21.72 5.37
N TRP A 236 2.39 22.39 4.56
CA TRP A 236 1.41 21.71 3.70
C TRP A 236 2.11 20.77 2.70
N ALA A 237 3.00 21.29 1.86
CA ALA A 237 3.63 20.55 0.78
C ALA A 237 4.40 19.31 1.27
N TYR A 238 5.11 19.44 2.42
CA TYR A 238 5.90 18.33 2.93
C TYR A 238 5.05 17.29 3.65
N SER A 239 4.09 17.70 4.46
CA SER A 239 3.27 16.73 5.20
C SER A 239 2.30 15.96 4.30
N THR A 240 1.77 16.58 3.23
CA THR A 240 0.83 15.90 2.30
C THR A 240 1.50 14.87 1.39
N ALA A 241 2.79 14.62 1.55
CA ALA A 241 3.47 13.46 0.96
C ALA A 241 3.10 12.13 1.66
N ALA A 242 2.29 12.13 2.71
CA ALA A 242 1.77 10.93 3.38
C ALA A 242 0.23 10.98 3.48
N PRO A 243 -0.42 9.82 3.76
CA PRO A 243 -1.84 9.79 4.07
C PRO A 243 -2.23 10.79 5.17
N SER A 244 -3.46 11.32 5.09
CA SER A 244 -3.93 12.42 5.93
C SER A 244 -3.78 12.16 7.43
N PHE A 245 -4.00 10.93 7.88
CA PHE A 245 -3.87 10.54 9.29
C PHE A 245 -2.41 10.57 9.79
N ILE A 246 -1.42 10.45 8.90
CA ILE A 246 0.00 10.67 9.21
C ILE A 246 0.34 12.16 9.08
N ALA A 247 -0.05 12.76 7.96
CA ALA A 247 0.23 14.17 7.63
C ALA A 247 -0.22 15.14 8.70
N ALA A 248 -1.40 14.88 9.31
CA ALA A 248 -2.01 15.73 10.32
C ALA A 248 -1.11 16.00 11.54
N ASN A 249 -0.31 15.00 11.95
CA ASN A 249 0.44 15.02 13.20
C ASN A 249 1.94 14.72 13.06
N CYS A 250 2.49 14.68 11.84
CA CYS A 250 3.93 14.52 11.65
C CYS A 250 4.70 15.80 12.02
N THR A 251 5.93 15.65 12.46
CA THR A 251 6.89 16.75 12.55
C THR A 251 7.22 17.21 11.14
N VAL A 252 7.30 18.53 10.92
CA VAL A 252 7.73 19.08 9.62
C VAL A 252 8.99 19.87 9.82
N VAL A 253 10.02 19.54 9.05
CA VAL A 253 11.33 20.18 9.14
C VAL A 253 11.75 20.75 7.78
N ASP A 254 12.63 21.73 7.84
CA ASP A 254 13.30 22.33 6.69
C ASP A 254 14.79 22.51 7.01
N MET A 255 15.57 22.88 6.03
CA MET A 255 16.99 23.21 6.22
C MET A 255 17.18 24.72 6.09
N ASP A 256 17.96 25.33 7.00
CA ASP A 256 18.37 26.72 6.86
C ASP A 256 19.52 26.87 5.81
N ALA A 257 19.91 28.11 5.56
CA ALA A 257 20.98 28.41 4.59
C ALA A 257 22.36 27.84 4.98
N ASP A 258 22.55 27.51 6.24
CA ASP A 258 23.79 26.91 6.76
C ASP A 258 23.72 25.37 6.76
N GLY A 259 22.58 24.79 6.34
CA GLY A 259 22.35 23.35 6.31
C GLY A 259 21.93 22.75 7.67
N ASN A 260 21.51 23.59 8.61
CA ASN A 260 20.97 23.07 9.87
C ASN A 260 19.47 22.81 9.75
N GLN A 261 19.00 21.74 10.37
CA GLN A 261 17.59 21.43 10.44
C GLN A 261 16.84 22.43 11.32
N ILE A 262 15.74 22.96 10.81
CA ILE A 262 14.80 23.80 11.55
C ILE A 262 13.43 23.13 11.59
N VAL A 263 12.74 23.21 12.74
CA VAL A 263 11.41 22.64 12.90
C VAL A 263 10.38 23.70 12.53
N LEU A 264 9.57 23.42 11.50
CA LEU A 264 8.46 24.27 11.07
C LEU A 264 7.18 23.95 11.82
N ARG A 265 6.97 22.68 12.18
CA ARG A 265 5.84 22.18 12.98
C ARG A 265 6.29 20.99 13.80
N GLU A 266 6.05 21.03 15.12
CA GLU A 266 6.22 19.86 15.98
C GLU A 266 5.10 18.85 15.76
N GLY A 267 5.44 17.57 15.68
CA GLY A 267 4.51 16.46 15.51
C GLY A 267 4.46 15.56 16.75
N THR A 268 3.51 14.63 16.74
CA THR A 268 3.26 13.72 17.88
C THR A 268 3.19 12.24 17.51
N ASN A 269 3.25 11.91 16.22
CA ASN A 269 3.06 10.54 15.73
C ASN A 269 4.36 9.80 15.33
N GLY A 270 5.52 10.39 15.59
CA GLY A 270 6.82 9.77 15.31
C GLY A 270 7.26 9.87 13.83
N TRP A 271 6.44 10.44 12.95
CA TRP A 271 6.78 10.67 11.54
C TRP A 271 7.36 12.07 11.34
N THR A 272 8.27 12.20 10.39
CA THR A 272 8.90 13.49 10.04
C THR A 272 8.79 13.73 8.53
N ALA A 273 8.33 14.91 8.16
CA ALA A 273 8.19 15.37 6.78
C ALA A 273 9.28 16.39 6.45
N MET A 274 9.88 16.26 5.26
CA MET A 274 10.87 17.21 4.74
C MET A 274 10.92 17.19 3.21
N ALA A 275 11.46 18.25 2.59
CA ALA A 275 11.88 18.19 1.20
C ALA A 275 13.07 17.23 1.04
N ALA A 276 13.01 16.34 0.05
CA ALA A 276 14.06 15.37 -0.25
C ALA A 276 14.75 15.63 -1.61
N ASN A 277 14.38 16.69 -2.35
CA ASN A 277 15.03 17.03 -3.60
C ASN A 277 16.45 17.57 -3.39
N PRO A 278 17.49 16.78 -3.73
CA PRO A 278 18.89 17.19 -3.48
C PRO A 278 19.36 18.30 -4.42
N ARG A 279 18.58 18.63 -5.46
CA ARG A 279 18.91 19.70 -6.42
C ARG A 279 18.54 21.07 -5.88
N GLY A 280 17.68 21.14 -4.84
CA GLY A 280 17.04 22.37 -4.39
C GLY A 280 15.98 22.90 -5.37
N PRO A 281 15.30 24.00 -5.04
CA PRO A 281 14.34 24.62 -5.94
C PRO A 281 15.03 25.22 -7.17
N ALA A 282 14.41 25.06 -8.35
CA ALA A 282 14.92 25.62 -9.60
C ALA A 282 14.93 27.17 -9.57
N ASP A 283 14.03 27.77 -8.79
CA ASP A 283 13.97 29.22 -8.52
C ASP A 283 14.12 29.48 -7.01
N PRO A 284 15.37 29.64 -6.50
CA PRO A 284 15.58 29.84 -5.06
C PRO A 284 14.94 31.12 -4.48
N GLU A 285 14.63 32.13 -5.32
CA GLU A 285 14.02 33.37 -4.86
C GLU A 285 12.51 33.19 -4.60
N ASN A 286 11.86 32.36 -5.41
CA ASN A 286 10.42 32.09 -5.30
C ASN A 286 10.09 30.76 -4.62
N GLY A 287 11.12 29.93 -4.35
CA GLY A 287 10.97 28.62 -3.71
C GLY A 287 10.62 27.50 -4.70
N TRP A 288 10.01 26.45 -4.20
CA TRP A 288 9.60 25.31 -5.01
C TRP A 288 8.47 25.71 -5.97
N LYS A 289 8.52 25.22 -7.21
CA LYS A 289 7.44 25.41 -8.19
C LYS A 289 6.12 24.81 -7.68
N ASP A 290 6.18 23.60 -7.13
CA ASP A 290 5.06 22.83 -6.60
C ASP A 290 5.57 21.76 -5.59
N ALA A 291 4.65 21.02 -4.96
CA ALA A 291 5.04 19.97 -4.03
C ALA A 291 5.82 18.83 -4.70
N HIS A 292 5.55 18.52 -5.97
CA HIS A 292 6.30 17.51 -6.71
C HIS A 292 7.79 17.89 -6.88
N GLU A 293 8.09 19.15 -7.23
CA GLU A 293 9.48 19.62 -7.33
C GLU A 293 10.22 19.50 -5.99
N ALA A 294 9.53 19.73 -4.86
CA ALA A 294 10.14 19.56 -3.54
C ALA A 294 10.49 18.10 -3.22
N MET A 295 9.90 17.11 -3.93
CA MET A 295 10.06 15.68 -3.67
C MET A 295 9.88 15.35 -2.19
N PRO A 296 8.80 15.78 -1.53
CA PRO A 296 8.73 15.66 -0.08
C PRO A 296 8.60 14.20 0.32
N MET A 297 9.30 13.86 1.40
CA MET A 297 9.30 12.55 2.03
C MET A 297 8.75 12.68 3.45
N VAL A 298 7.84 11.78 3.82
CA VAL A 298 7.38 11.61 5.21
C VAL A 298 7.85 10.25 5.70
N GLY A 299 8.87 10.24 6.54
CA GLY A 299 9.52 9.03 7.00
C GLY A 299 9.43 8.84 8.51
N ASP A 300 9.57 7.59 8.94
CA ASP A 300 9.81 7.23 10.33
C ASP A 300 11.29 7.38 10.71
N ALA A 301 11.62 7.16 11.99
CA ALA A 301 13.00 7.28 12.47
C ALA A 301 13.97 6.29 11.78
N GLN A 302 13.48 5.11 11.40
CA GLN A 302 14.31 4.08 10.78
C GLN A 302 14.63 4.41 9.31
N SER A 303 13.68 4.99 8.58
CA SER A 303 13.91 5.48 7.23
C SER A 303 14.99 6.58 7.19
N PHE A 304 14.97 7.51 8.15
CA PHE A 304 16.03 8.52 8.28
C PHE A 304 17.38 7.92 8.70
N ALA A 305 17.40 6.88 9.53
CA ALA A 305 18.63 6.14 9.83
C ALA A 305 19.19 5.46 8.58
N TRP A 306 18.33 4.90 7.72
CA TRP A 306 18.72 4.33 6.42
C TRP A 306 19.31 5.40 5.50
N VAL A 307 18.62 6.52 5.31
CA VAL A 307 19.08 7.65 4.48
C VAL A 307 20.44 8.18 4.98
N SER A 308 20.59 8.31 6.30
CA SER A 308 21.86 8.74 6.91
C SER A 308 22.99 7.75 6.65
N ALA A 309 22.73 6.44 6.74
CA ALA A 309 23.70 5.40 6.42
C ALA A 309 24.11 5.43 4.93
N TYR A 310 23.13 5.64 4.05
CA TYR A 310 23.34 5.77 2.60
C TYR A 310 24.33 6.92 2.28
N PHE A 311 24.07 8.12 2.79
CA PHE A 311 24.96 9.27 2.57
C PHE A 311 26.32 9.13 3.25
N ALA A 312 26.40 8.45 4.39
CA ALA A 312 27.66 8.16 5.08
C ALA A 312 28.46 7.02 4.42
N GLY A 313 27.90 6.31 3.43
CA GLY A 313 28.51 5.12 2.84
C GLY A 313 28.67 3.95 3.82
N THR A 314 27.80 3.89 4.83
CA THR A 314 27.77 2.81 5.84
C THR A 314 26.63 1.83 5.56
N LYS A 315 26.60 0.69 6.27
CA LYS A 315 25.54 -0.31 6.07
C LYS A 315 24.35 -0.03 6.98
N PRO A 316 23.11 0.05 6.46
CA PRO A 316 21.91 0.27 7.25
C PRO A 316 21.75 -0.71 8.43
N LYS A 317 22.07 -1.98 8.23
CA LYS A 317 22.01 -3.03 9.27
C LYS A 317 22.72 -2.68 10.59
N THR A 318 23.68 -1.78 10.56
CA THR A 318 24.44 -1.36 11.76
C THR A 318 23.83 -0.17 12.48
N THR A 319 22.88 0.53 11.86
CA THR A 319 22.31 1.79 12.35
C THR A 319 20.79 1.72 12.57
N MET A 320 20.12 0.74 11.99
CA MET A 320 18.66 0.57 12.08
C MET A 320 18.30 -0.50 13.11
N GLU A 321 17.19 -0.29 13.82
CA GLU A 321 16.62 -1.23 14.76
C GLU A 321 15.60 -2.16 14.11
N SER A 322 14.85 -1.65 13.12
CA SER A 322 13.88 -2.36 12.28
C SER A 322 13.95 -1.82 10.85
N ASP A 323 13.09 -2.30 9.95
CA ASP A 323 12.87 -1.67 8.66
C ASP A 323 12.29 -0.27 8.83
N GLY A 324 12.57 0.61 7.88
CA GLY A 324 12.06 1.97 7.84
C GLY A 324 11.02 2.15 6.73
N TRP A 325 10.13 3.12 6.91
CA TRP A 325 9.05 3.43 5.98
C TRP A 325 9.06 4.90 5.61
N ALA A 326 8.87 5.20 4.33
CA ALA A 326 8.79 6.57 3.84
C ALA A 326 7.73 6.71 2.74
N TRP A 327 6.80 7.63 2.93
CA TRP A 327 5.79 8.02 1.96
C TRP A 327 6.30 9.14 1.06
N MET A 328 6.02 9.05 -0.23
CA MET A 328 6.26 10.10 -1.24
C MET A 328 5.04 10.22 -2.18
N LEU A 329 3.90 10.68 -1.66
CA LEU A 329 2.65 10.78 -2.44
C LEU A 329 2.66 11.87 -3.52
N HIS A 330 3.66 12.76 -3.50
CA HIS A 330 3.89 13.72 -4.60
C HIS A 330 4.86 13.18 -5.67
N GLY A 331 5.37 11.95 -5.49
CA GLY A 331 6.33 11.35 -6.41
C GLY A 331 7.73 11.97 -6.32
N ASP A 332 8.60 11.61 -7.26
CA ASP A 332 9.96 12.09 -7.35
C ASP A 332 10.29 12.70 -8.74
N MET A 333 11.43 13.37 -8.84
CA MET A 333 11.93 14.00 -10.08
C MET A 333 12.82 13.07 -10.91
N GLY A 334 12.82 11.80 -10.58
CA GLY A 334 13.53 10.75 -11.29
C GLY A 334 14.95 10.45 -10.82
N GLU A 335 15.28 9.18 -10.96
CA GLU A 335 16.61 8.61 -10.68
C GLU A 335 16.87 7.38 -11.55
N ASP A 336 18.11 6.90 -11.54
CA ASP A 336 18.48 5.63 -12.19
C ASP A 336 18.16 4.46 -11.25
N ASN A 337 17.22 3.59 -11.64
CA ASN A 337 16.80 2.45 -10.83
C ASN A 337 17.93 1.42 -10.58
N THR A 338 18.99 1.45 -11.36
CA THR A 338 20.10 0.48 -11.27
C THR A 338 21.37 1.05 -10.65
N LYS A 339 21.46 2.39 -10.51
CA LYS A 339 22.68 3.06 -10.08
C LYS A 339 22.38 4.21 -9.12
N ALA A 340 22.62 3.97 -7.87
CA ALA A 340 22.40 4.95 -6.81
C ALA A 340 23.13 6.29 -7.04
N GLY A 341 22.45 7.41 -6.74
CA GLY A 341 23.01 8.75 -6.79
C GLY A 341 23.12 9.38 -8.19
N VAL A 342 22.53 8.73 -9.22
CA VAL A 342 22.40 9.33 -10.56
C VAL A 342 21.08 10.09 -10.62
N LEU A 343 21.19 11.40 -10.58
CA LEU A 343 20.07 12.34 -10.47
C LEU A 343 19.74 13.08 -11.76
N ASN A 344 20.49 12.84 -12.86
CA ASN A 344 20.22 13.43 -14.16
C ASN A 344 19.97 12.33 -15.17
N LYS A 345 18.93 12.47 -15.98
CA LYS A 345 18.50 11.48 -16.96
C LYS A 345 19.58 11.16 -18.01
N GLU A 346 20.35 12.18 -18.40
CA GLU A 346 21.45 12.04 -19.35
C GLU A 346 22.64 11.21 -18.83
N ASP A 347 22.78 11.07 -17.51
CA ASP A 347 23.83 10.28 -16.85
C ASP A 347 23.35 8.85 -16.53
N SER A 348 22.05 8.57 -16.73
CA SER A 348 21.42 7.28 -16.45
C SER A 348 21.73 6.26 -17.54
N VAL A 349 21.71 4.98 -17.15
CA VAL A 349 21.75 3.87 -18.09
C VAL A 349 20.46 3.88 -18.95
N GLU A 350 20.58 3.59 -20.25
CA GLU A 350 19.42 3.53 -21.15
C GLU A 350 18.37 2.53 -20.61
N GLY A 351 17.12 3.01 -20.44
CA GLY A 351 16.02 2.23 -19.93
C GLY A 351 15.97 2.09 -18.39
N ALA A 352 16.93 2.67 -17.66
CA ALA A 352 16.96 2.58 -16.20
C ALA A 352 16.36 3.80 -15.48
N TRP A 353 16.08 4.89 -16.20
CA TRP A 353 15.50 6.10 -15.62
C TRP A 353 14.03 5.89 -15.26
N ILE A 354 13.66 6.19 -14.03
CA ILE A 354 12.28 6.22 -13.57
C ILE A 354 11.97 7.55 -12.87
N GLU A 355 10.84 8.13 -13.17
CA GLU A 355 10.18 9.22 -12.43
C GLU A 355 9.00 8.57 -11.72
N SER A 356 9.15 8.31 -10.41
CA SER A 356 8.14 7.57 -9.66
C SER A 356 6.97 8.48 -9.31
N GLY A 357 5.75 8.00 -9.55
CA GLY A 357 4.53 8.63 -9.06
C GLY A 357 4.36 8.45 -7.54
N PRO A 358 3.14 8.65 -7.02
CA PRO A 358 2.85 8.40 -5.60
C PRO A 358 3.23 6.99 -5.17
N HIS A 359 4.05 6.89 -4.11
CA HIS A 359 4.52 5.59 -3.62
C HIS A 359 4.85 5.58 -2.12
N LEU A 360 4.96 4.36 -1.58
CA LEU A 360 5.54 4.06 -0.28
C LEU A 360 6.81 3.25 -0.48
N MET A 361 7.86 3.60 0.23
CA MET A 361 9.14 2.88 0.24
C MET A 361 9.30 2.11 1.56
N MET A 362 9.69 0.85 1.45
CA MET A 362 10.29 0.11 2.55
C MET A 362 11.82 0.20 2.43
N MET A 363 12.47 0.66 3.48
CA MET A 363 13.92 0.73 3.59
C MET A 363 14.38 -0.40 4.51
N PRO A 364 14.87 -1.52 3.96
CA PRO A 364 15.14 -2.71 4.75
C PRO A 364 16.38 -2.50 5.62
N LYS A 365 16.28 -2.95 6.88
CA LYS A 365 17.44 -3.09 7.76
C LYS A 365 18.41 -4.13 7.23
N ASP A 366 17.89 -5.24 6.74
CA ASP A 366 18.64 -6.30 6.06
C ASP A 366 18.23 -6.40 4.60
N GLN A 367 19.10 -5.96 3.69
CA GLN A 367 18.82 -5.96 2.26
C GLN A 367 18.50 -7.33 1.68
N SER A 368 18.94 -8.42 2.34
CA SER A 368 18.64 -9.78 1.86
C SER A 368 17.16 -10.15 1.95
N THR A 369 16.35 -9.37 2.70
CA THR A 369 14.88 -9.55 2.74
C THR A 369 14.21 -9.17 1.42
N LEU A 370 14.91 -8.45 0.54
CA LEU A 370 14.44 -8.09 -0.80
C LEU A 370 14.92 -9.06 -1.90
N ASP A 371 15.68 -10.09 -1.54
CA ASP A 371 16.18 -11.06 -2.51
C ASP A 371 15.02 -11.78 -3.20
N GLY A 372 14.98 -11.71 -4.52
CA GLY A 372 13.93 -12.31 -5.35
C GLY A 372 12.77 -11.38 -5.72
N GLN A 373 12.73 -10.15 -5.20
CA GLN A 373 11.79 -9.14 -5.67
C GLN A 373 12.15 -8.69 -7.09
N THR A 374 11.13 -8.29 -7.87
CA THR A 374 11.36 -7.81 -9.24
C THR A 374 12.07 -6.45 -9.25
N THR A 375 12.92 -6.24 -10.24
CA THR A 375 13.48 -4.93 -10.57
C THR A 375 12.78 -4.28 -11.76
N ASP A 376 11.77 -4.95 -12.30
CA ASP A 376 10.96 -4.44 -13.41
C ASP A 376 9.94 -3.43 -12.86
N PHE A 377 9.99 -2.21 -13.37
CA PHE A 377 9.15 -1.09 -12.93
C PHE A 377 8.20 -0.58 -14.04
N ILE A 378 8.06 -1.30 -15.16
CA ILE A 378 7.21 -0.94 -16.32
C ILE A 378 6.07 -1.93 -16.48
#